data_96b3df65925181d9e9185cf82f6e5f61
#
_entry.id   96b3df65925181d9e9185cf82f6e5f61
#
_cell.length_a   1.000
_cell.length_b   1.000
_cell.length_c   1.000
_cell.angle_alpha   90.00
_cell.angle_beta   90.00
_cell.angle_gamma   90.00
#
_symmetry.space_group_name_H-M   'P 1'
#
loop_
_entity.id
_entity.type
_entity.pdbx_description
1 polymer ?
#
loop_
_entity_poly.entity_id
_entity_poly.type
_entity_poly.pdbx_seq_one_letter_code
_entity_poly.pdbx_strand_id
1 'polypeptide(L)'
;MKVLIDDKIPYIRSAAQWLLGDVDYLPGHAFGDSRQLAEADALIIRTRTHCDEALLANAHRLRFIATATIGHDHIDADYLRRRGIAWTNCPGCNAASVAQYVRNSIVKTSFSLLENREQRTENSLENREERSIHAPLTVGIVGYGHVGRAVRRAVEAMGCRVLLNDPPLEEAIRTQLRRSSISYLTPEESPSVEGVLPPEGEIEGASPSTTFVTLQEIAEQSDVITFHTPLTTGGSHPTLHLADSAFFASLRRRPVIINAARGGVVDEQALLCAHRDGLVGPMVIDTWEGEPNINSHLLREAFIATPHIAGYSADGKSCATRMALRAVCRHFGIPIDDEAQFLALTAPPSLPPEVQPSGRWADDALTLYDPLLDTARLKASPATFEQQRGTYPLRRETFE
;
A
#
# COMPACT_ATOMS: atom_id res chain seq x y z
N MET A 1 -9.77 27.02 17.79
CA MET A 1 -9.95 25.63 17.34
C MET A 1 -9.06 24.74 18.18
N LYS A 2 -9.59 23.69 18.76
CA LYS A 2 -8.82 22.74 19.58
C LYS A 2 -8.66 21.43 18.83
N VAL A 3 -7.44 20.92 18.71
CA VAL A 3 -7.14 19.67 18.01
C VAL A 3 -6.54 18.66 18.97
N LEU A 4 -7.11 17.46 19.02
CA LEU A 4 -6.59 16.35 19.80
C LEU A 4 -5.87 15.37 18.86
N ILE A 5 -4.61 15.06 19.18
CA ILE A 5 -3.69 14.30 18.32
C ILE A 5 -3.20 13.05 19.05
N ASP A 6 -3.20 11.89 18.36
CA ASP A 6 -2.54 10.66 18.83
C ASP A 6 -1.03 10.95 18.99
N ASP A 7 -0.51 10.76 20.22
CA ASP A 7 0.87 11.10 20.61
C ASP A 7 1.94 10.27 19.88
N LYS A 8 1.55 9.21 19.19
CA LYS A 8 2.43 8.30 18.45
C LYS A 8 2.47 8.60 16.95
N ILE A 9 1.83 9.68 16.46
CA ILE A 9 1.99 10.10 15.07
C ILE A 9 3.39 10.69 14.89
N PRO A 10 4.24 10.11 14.02
CA PRO A 10 5.61 10.58 13.84
C PRO A 10 5.67 11.98 13.24
N TYR A 11 6.66 12.76 13.61
CA TYR A 11 7.02 14.06 13.01
C TYR A 11 5.91 15.13 13.05
N ILE A 12 4.84 14.96 13.87
CA ILE A 12 3.68 15.86 13.85
C ILE A 12 3.84 17.06 14.79
N ARG A 13 4.56 16.91 15.93
CA ARG A 13 4.48 17.87 17.03
C ARG A 13 4.85 19.29 16.63
N SER A 14 6.02 19.48 16.04
CA SER A 14 6.51 20.82 15.67
C SER A 14 5.62 21.49 14.63
N ALA A 15 5.19 20.73 13.61
CA ALA A 15 4.33 21.24 12.55
C ALA A 15 2.91 21.56 13.06
N ALA A 16 2.32 20.69 13.89
CA ALA A 16 1.00 20.93 14.46
C ALA A 16 1.00 22.15 15.40
N GLN A 17 2.02 22.31 16.24
CA GLN A 17 2.17 23.49 17.10
C GLN A 17 2.32 24.77 16.28
N TRP A 18 3.07 24.72 15.21
CA TRP A 18 3.26 25.87 14.32
C TRP A 18 1.98 26.26 13.57
N LEU A 19 1.23 25.27 13.05
CA LEU A 19 0.05 25.51 12.22
C LEU A 19 -1.22 25.78 13.03
N LEU A 20 -1.44 25.00 14.10
CA LEU A 20 -2.74 24.88 14.76
C LEU A 20 -2.78 25.59 16.11
N GLY A 21 -1.63 25.80 16.74
CA GLY A 21 -1.47 26.49 18.01
C GLY A 21 -1.99 25.69 19.20
N ASP A 22 -3.30 25.60 19.39
CA ASP A 22 -3.95 24.89 20.52
C ASP A 22 -4.13 23.41 20.21
N VAL A 23 -3.14 22.59 20.60
CA VAL A 23 -3.10 21.14 20.35
C VAL A 23 -2.84 20.37 21.63
N ASP A 24 -3.64 19.31 21.85
CA ASP A 24 -3.43 18.32 22.91
C ASP A 24 -2.92 17.01 22.33
N TYR A 25 -2.08 16.29 23.06
CA TYR A 25 -1.52 15.00 22.68
C TYR A 25 -1.87 13.93 23.71
N LEU A 26 -2.53 12.88 23.29
CA LEU A 26 -2.85 11.72 24.11
C LEU A 26 -2.56 10.41 23.38
N PRO A 27 -2.26 9.31 24.11
CA PRO A 27 -2.32 7.98 23.52
C PRO A 27 -3.72 7.71 22.96
N GLY A 28 -3.82 7.14 21.75
CA GLY A 28 -5.12 6.93 21.08
C GLY A 28 -6.14 6.14 21.91
N HIS A 29 -5.69 5.18 22.75
CA HIS A 29 -6.56 4.42 23.67
C HIS A 29 -7.12 5.25 24.84
N ALA A 30 -6.52 6.40 25.13
CA ALA A 30 -6.94 7.27 26.23
C ALA A 30 -7.92 8.38 25.79
N PHE A 31 -8.30 8.44 24.52
CA PHE A 31 -9.20 9.48 24.01
C PHE A 31 -10.58 9.43 24.70
N GLY A 32 -11.15 8.22 24.85
CA GLY A 32 -12.51 8.03 25.38
C GLY A 32 -12.73 8.56 26.78
N ASP A 33 -11.71 8.47 27.64
CA ASP A 33 -11.76 8.92 29.04
C ASP A 33 -11.29 10.37 29.21
N SER A 34 -11.02 11.09 28.11
CA SER A 34 -10.42 12.40 28.17
C SER A 34 -11.45 13.53 28.09
N ARG A 35 -11.30 14.53 28.96
CA ARG A 35 -12.02 15.81 28.83
C ARG A 35 -11.69 16.51 27.52
N GLN A 36 -10.46 16.33 27.02
CA GLN A 36 -9.98 16.93 25.78
C GLN A 36 -10.81 16.49 24.56
N LEU A 37 -11.33 15.23 24.53
CA LEU A 37 -12.19 14.78 23.46
C LEU A 37 -13.50 15.59 23.38
N ALA A 38 -14.11 15.88 24.53
CA ALA A 38 -15.34 16.67 24.58
C ALA A 38 -15.15 18.13 24.09
N GLU A 39 -13.93 18.66 24.23
CA GLU A 39 -13.56 20.02 23.86
C GLU A 39 -12.96 20.11 22.45
N ALA A 40 -12.63 18.99 21.79
CA ALA A 40 -11.95 18.96 20.51
C ALA A 40 -12.88 19.37 19.33
N ASP A 41 -12.38 20.22 18.46
CA ASP A 41 -13.00 20.57 17.18
C ASP A 41 -12.54 19.59 16.06
N ALA A 42 -11.31 19.03 16.19
CA ALA A 42 -10.77 18.03 15.27
C ALA A 42 -9.94 16.96 16.00
N LEU A 43 -9.85 15.79 15.38
CA LEU A 43 -8.97 14.69 15.77
C LEU A 43 -7.96 14.38 14.67
N ILE A 44 -6.71 14.08 15.06
CA ILE A 44 -5.75 13.40 14.18
C ILE A 44 -5.34 12.10 14.85
N ILE A 45 -5.69 10.98 14.22
CA ILE A 45 -5.64 9.64 14.82
C ILE A 45 -4.82 8.65 13.99
N ARG A 46 -4.71 7.42 14.51
CA ARG A 46 -4.20 6.24 13.81
C ARG A 46 -5.15 5.06 13.99
N THR A 47 -4.84 3.92 13.38
CA THR A 47 -5.66 2.69 13.38
C THR A 47 -6.05 2.14 14.76
N ARG A 48 -5.37 2.52 15.84
CA ARG A 48 -5.66 2.06 17.20
C ARG A 48 -6.78 2.84 17.90
N THR A 49 -7.26 3.92 17.30
CA THR A 49 -8.38 4.72 17.80
C THR A 49 -9.62 4.41 16.97
N HIS A 50 -10.53 3.60 17.50
CA HIS A 50 -11.79 3.30 16.81
C HIS A 50 -12.76 4.47 16.97
N CYS A 51 -13.12 5.10 15.86
CA CYS A 51 -14.05 6.24 15.82
C CYS A 51 -15.47 5.74 15.54
N ASP A 52 -16.17 5.38 16.59
CA ASP A 52 -17.53 4.88 16.59
C ASP A 52 -18.39 5.67 17.60
N GLU A 53 -19.64 5.25 17.78
CA GLU A 53 -20.56 5.85 18.73
C GLU A 53 -20.05 5.75 20.19
N ALA A 54 -19.41 4.65 20.56
CA ALA A 54 -18.91 4.45 21.91
C ALA A 54 -17.84 5.49 22.28
N LEU A 55 -16.91 5.78 21.37
CA LEU A 55 -15.89 6.80 21.59
C LEU A 55 -16.45 8.21 21.50
N LEU A 56 -17.29 8.49 20.50
CA LEU A 56 -17.60 9.87 20.07
C LEU A 56 -18.92 10.41 20.65
N ALA A 57 -19.65 9.64 21.49
CA ALA A 57 -20.93 10.05 22.05
C ALA A 57 -20.88 11.45 22.72
N ASN A 58 -19.82 11.76 23.43
CA ASN A 58 -19.62 13.03 24.15
C ASN A 58 -18.81 14.09 23.39
N ALA A 59 -18.39 13.80 22.15
CA ALA A 59 -17.61 14.73 21.33
C ALA A 59 -18.53 15.68 20.58
N HIS A 60 -19.21 16.58 21.31
CA HIS A 60 -20.25 17.45 20.73
C HIS A 60 -19.73 18.58 19.83
N ARG A 61 -18.46 18.95 19.98
CA ARG A 61 -17.80 20.02 19.21
C ARG A 61 -17.08 19.49 17.98
N LEU A 62 -16.91 18.17 17.87
CA LEU A 62 -16.12 17.54 16.83
C LEU A 62 -16.73 17.74 15.44
N ARG A 63 -15.95 18.27 14.50
CA ARG A 63 -16.33 18.53 13.12
C ARG A 63 -15.52 17.77 12.10
N PHE A 64 -14.28 17.39 12.47
CA PHE A 64 -13.37 16.75 11.51
C PHE A 64 -12.47 15.70 12.15
N ILE A 65 -12.24 14.60 11.43
CA ILE A 65 -11.28 13.56 11.79
C ILE A 65 -10.33 13.29 10.63
N ALA A 66 -9.02 13.36 10.86
CA ALA A 66 -8.01 12.87 9.92
C ALA A 66 -7.33 11.62 10.50
N THR A 67 -7.34 10.50 9.79
CA THR A 67 -6.50 9.36 10.18
C THR A 67 -5.20 9.38 9.38
N ALA A 68 -4.05 9.44 10.08
CA ALA A 68 -2.71 9.44 9.49
C ALA A 68 -2.30 8.03 9.01
N THR A 69 -3.24 7.34 8.33
CA THR A 69 -3.10 5.98 7.81
C THR A 69 -3.87 5.82 6.50
N ILE A 70 -3.55 4.80 5.72
CA ILE A 70 -4.32 4.45 4.51
C ILE A 70 -5.58 3.68 4.89
N GLY A 71 -5.43 2.59 5.67
CA GLY A 71 -6.56 1.80 6.15
C GLY A 71 -7.46 2.64 7.06
N HIS A 72 -8.77 2.46 6.94
CA HIS A 72 -9.77 3.20 7.70
C HIS A 72 -10.84 2.31 8.33
N ASP A 73 -10.55 1.02 8.50
CA ASP A 73 -11.46 0.02 9.10
C ASP A 73 -11.86 0.37 10.55
N HIS A 74 -11.12 1.27 11.20
CA HIS A 74 -11.38 1.81 12.54
C HIS A 74 -12.30 3.05 12.54
N ILE A 75 -12.84 3.44 11.36
CA ILE A 75 -13.75 4.57 11.19
C ILE A 75 -15.16 4.06 10.87
N ASP A 76 -16.13 4.29 11.76
CA ASP A 76 -17.55 4.11 11.46
C ASP A 76 -18.05 5.29 10.60
N ALA A 77 -17.86 5.16 9.29
CA ALA A 77 -18.20 6.20 8.33
C ALA A 77 -19.72 6.54 8.34
N ASP A 78 -20.58 5.55 8.60
CA ASP A 78 -22.04 5.75 8.65
C ASP A 78 -22.45 6.53 9.91
N TYR A 79 -21.83 6.22 11.05
CA TYR A 79 -22.05 7.01 12.27
C TYR A 79 -21.57 8.45 12.09
N LEU A 80 -20.35 8.67 11.54
CA LEU A 80 -19.83 10.02 11.30
C LEU A 80 -20.73 10.82 10.36
N ARG A 81 -21.24 10.20 9.30
CA ARG A 81 -22.17 10.83 8.36
C ARG A 81 -23.46 11.26 9.06
N ARG A 82 -24.06 10.42 9.91
CA ARG A 82 -25.25 10.77 10.71
C ARG A 82 -24.98 11.93 11.66
N ARG A 83 -23.76 12.03 12.21
CA ARG A 83 -23.34 13.10 13.12
C ARG A 83 -22.92 14.40 12.40
N GLY A 84 -22.80 14.39 11.07
CA GLY A 84 -22.28 15.52 10.29
C GLY A 84 -20.78 15.78 10.53
N ILE A 85 -20.02 14.75 10.95
CA ILE A 85 -18.58 14.84 11.16
C ILE A 85 -17.87 14.43 9.86
N ALA A 86 -17.12 15.35 9.26
CA ALA A 86 -16.31 15.05 8.10
C ALA A 86 -15.05 14.27 8.50
N TRP A 87 -14.56 13.42 7.61
CA TRP A 87 -13.33 12.68 7.87
C TRP A 87 -12.53 12.42 6.60
N THR A 88 -11.24 12.11 6.76
CA THR A 88 -10.36 11.68 5.68
C THR A 88 -9.29 10.72 6.19
N ASN A 89 -8.75 9.90 5.27
CA ASN A 89 -7.54 9.11 5.45
C ASN A 89 -6.38 9.68 4.62
N CYS A 90 -5.25 8.97 4.54
CA CYS A 90 -4.06 9.37 3.79
C CYS A 90 -3.76 8.39 2.65
N PRO A 91 -4.59 8.35 1.57
CA PRO A 91 -4.40 7.41 0.49
C PRO A 91 -3.06 7.64 -0.22
N GLY A 92 -2.32 6.55 -0.46
CA GLY A 92 -1.03 6.61 -1.17
C GLY A 92 0.18 7.12 -0.36
N CYS A 93 0.02 7.51 0.91
CA CYS A 93 1.11 8.08 1.71
C CYS A 93 2.35 7.16 1.82
N ASN A 94 2.16 5.85 1.75
CA ASN A 94 3.24 4.85 1.81
C ASN A 94 3.47 4.10 0.49
N ALA A 95 2.91 4.57 -0.62
CA ALA A 95 3.00 3.87 -1.90
C ALA A 95 4.45 3.67 -2.36
N ALA A 96 5.32 4.66 -2.17
CA ALA A 96 6.75 4.57 -2.49
C ALA A 96 7.47 3.56 -1.60
N SER A 97 7.09 3.47 -0.31
CA SER A 97 7.60 2.47 0.62
C SER A 97 7.32 1.04 0.16
N VAL A 98 6.06 0.76 -0.24
CA VAL A 98 5.68 -0.56 -0.77
C VAL A 98 6.38 -0.83 -2.10
N ALA A 99 6.51 0.17 -2.97
CA ALA A 99 7.25 0.03 -4.22
C ALA A 99 8.74 -0.30 -3.98
N GLN A 100 9.37 0.32 -2.98
CA GLN A 100 10.73 -0.02 -2.54
C GLN A 100 10.80 -1.48 -2.06
N TYR A 101 9.84 -1.91 -1.25
CA TYR A 101 9.75 -3.30 -0.77
C TYR A 101 9.67 -4.29 -1.94
N VAL A 102 8.75 -4.08 -2.87
CA VAL A 102 8.57 -4.95 -4.06
C VAL A 102 9.83 -4.97 -4.91
N ARG A 103 10.37 -3.80 -5.25
CA ARG A 103 11.63 -3.67 -6.03
C ARG A 103 12.77 -4.46 -5.38
N ASN A 104 13.01 -4.26 -4.08
CA ASN A 104 14.11 -4.90 -3.38
C ASN A 104 13.89 -6.40 -3.20
N SER A 105 12.63 -6.84 -3.08
CA SER A 105 12.27 -8.27 -3.08
C SER A 105 12.57 -8.92 -4.44
N ILE A 106 12.28 -8.24 -5.54
CA ILE A 106 12.64 -8.71 -6.90
C ILE A 106 14.17 -8.82 -7.04
N VAL A 107 14.92 -7.84 -6.56
CA VAL A 107 16.41 -7.89 -6.57
C VAL A 107 16.90 -9.14 -5.82
N LYS A 108 16.36 -9.41 -4.62
CA LYS A 108 16.77 -10.58 -3.81
C LYS A 108 16.36 -11.93 -4.43
N THR A 109 15.28 -11.97 -5.21
CA THR A 109 14.81 -13.19 -5.87
C THR A 109 15.36 -13.38 -7.29
N SER A 110 16.13 -12.42 -7.83
CA SER A 110 16.60 -12.41 -9.22
C SER A 110 17.40 -13.65 -9.60
N PHE A 111 18.24 -14.18 -8.72
CA PHE A 111 19.02 -15.40 -8.98
C PHE A 111 18.09 -16.60 -9.26
N SER A 112 17.11 -16.81 -8.41
CA SER A 112 16.12 -17.89 -8.59
C SER A 112 15.27 -17.71 -9.86
N LEU A 113 14.99 -16.46 -10.25
CA LEU A 113 14.28 -16.17 -11.51
C LEU A 113 15.12 -16.51 -12.75
N LEU A 114 16.42 -16.30 -12.72
CA LEU A 114 17.34 -16.65 -13.82
C LEU A 114 17.44 -18.18 -13.95
N GLU A 115 17.66 -18.92 -12.88
CA GLU A 115 17.69 -20.37 -12.89
C GLU A 115 16.39 -20.98 -13.46
N ASN A 116 15.23 -20.44 -13.05
CA ASN A 116 13.93 -20.88 -13.57
C ASN A 116 13.78 -20.65 -15.09
N ARG A 117 14.41 -19.59 -15.62
CA ARG A 117 14.41 -19.31 -17.07
C ARG A 117 15.31 -20.26 -17.83
N GLU A 118 16.50 -20.57 -17.32
CA GLU A 118 17.44 -21.51 -17.92
C GLU A 118 16.82 -22.91 -18.03
N GLN A 119 16.21 -23.42 -16.98
CA GLN A 119 15.53 -24.72 -16.97
C GLN A 119 14.36 -24.79 -17.99
N ARG A 120 13.66 -23.67 -18.22
CA ARG A 120 12.58 -23.62 -19.23
C ARG A 120 13.13 -23.67 -20.66
N THR A 121 14.28 -23.05 -20.91
CA THR A 121 14.95 -23.09 -22.22
C THR A 121 15.53 -24.45 -22.54
N GLU A 122 16.06 -25.17 -21.55
CA GLU A 122 16.58 -26.53 -21.74
C GLU A 122 15.48 -27.55 -22.08
N ASN A 123 14.30 -27.40 -21.44
CA ASN A 123 13.15 -28.31 -21.66
C ASN A 123 12.37 -28.05 -22.95
N SER A 124 12.63 -26.93 -23.66
CA SER A 124 11.96 -26.56 -24.92
C SER A 124 12.86 -26.79 -26.14
N LEU A 125 13.28 -28.04 -26.39
CA LEU A 125 14.22 -28.41 -27.47
C LEU A 125 13.70 -28.21 -28.89
N GLU A 126 12.44 -27.81 -29.14
CA GLU A 126 11.85 -27.75 -30.48
C GLU A 126 11.80 -26.38 -31.15
N ASN A 127 12.17 -25.28 -30.47
CA ASN A 127 12.21 -23.94 -31.10
C ASN A 127 13.38 -23.11 -30.59
N ARG A 128 14.60 -23.46 -30.99
CA ARG A 128 15.81 -22.66 -30.83
C ARG A 128 15.87 -21.53 -31.87
N GLU A 129 14.93 -20.62 -31.87
CA GLU A 129 15.23 -19.25 -32.23
C GLU A 129 15.53 -18.51 -30.92
N GLU A 130 16.71 -17.93 -30.85
CA GLU A 130 17.35 -17.21 -29.75
C GLU A 130 16.37 -16.38 -28.87
N ARG A 131 15.59 -17.02 -28.00
CA ARG A 131 14.89 -16.32 -26.92
C ARG A 131 15.91 -16.04 -25.83
N SER A 132 16.56 -14.93 -26.04
CA SER A 132 17.58 -14.31 -25.22
C SER A 132 17.33 -14.50 -23.70
N ILE A 133 18.31 -15.08 -23.02
CA ILE A 133 18.51 -15.02 -21.56
C ILE A 133 18.38 -13.58 -21.06
N HIS A 134 18.52 -12.60 -21.94
CA HIS A 134 18.43 -11.15 -21.72
C HIS A 134 17.02 -10.54 -21.89
N ALA A 135 15.96 -11.33 -22.15
CA ALA A 135 14.62 -10.74 -22.23
C ALA A 135 14.22 -10.15 -20.86
N PRO A 136 13.62 -8.94 -20.81
CA PRO A 136 13.22 -8.32 -19.57
C PRO A 136 12.24 -9.19 -18.78
N LEU A 137 12.33 -9.15 -17.42
CA LEU A 137 11.35 -9.79 -16.56
C LEU A 137 9.96 -9.21 -16.81
N THR A 138 8.95 -10.06 -16.81
CA THR A 138 7.55 -9.62 -16.89
C THR A 138 6.95 -9.61 -15.48
N VAL A 139 6.52 -8.43 -15.03
CA VAL A 139 5.89 -8.21 -13.73
C VAL A 139 4.39 -8.00 -13.92
N GLY A 140 3.58 -8.91 -13.37
CA GLY A 140 2.13 -8.78 -13.29
C GLY A 140 1.74 -8.00 -12.03
N ILE A 141 1.07 -6.88 -12.18
CA ILE A 141 0.58 -6.03 -11.09
C ILE A 141 -0.93 -6.19 -11.01
N VAL A 142 -1.41 -6.75 -9.89
CA VAL A 142 -2.84 -6.92 -9.60
C VAL A 142 -3.29 -5.85 -8.62
N GLY A 143 -4.14 -4.93 -9.08
CA GLY A 143 -4.49 -3.68 -8.41
C GLY A 143 -3.61 -2.50 -8.86
N TYR A 144 -4.22 -1.49 -9.50
CA TYR A 144 -3.51 -0.36 -10.09
C TYR A 144 -3.90 0.99 -9.45
N GLY A 145 -4.16 0.97 -8.14
CA GLY A 145 -4.32 2.16 -7.29
C GLY A 145 -2.99 2.89 -7.05
N HIS A 146 -2.89 3.67 -5.98
CA HIS A 146 -1.66 4.42 -5.63
C HIS A 146 -0.42 3.53 -5.54
N VAL A 147 -0.53 2.38 -4.88
CA VAL A 147 0.59 1.44 -4.71
C VAL A 147 0.97 0.79 -6.03
N GLY A 148 0.00 0.26 -6.79
CA GLY A 148 0.28 -0.39 -8.08
C GLY A 148 0.97 0.55 -9.07
N ARG A 149 0.59 1.85 -9.09
CA ARG A 149 1.26 2.88 -9.91
C ARG A 149 2.69 3.16 -9.46
N ALA A 150 2.94 3.20 -8.16
CA ALA A 150 4.29 3.38 -7.63
C ALA A 150 5.18 2.16 -7.94
N VAL A 151 4.65 0.95 -7.78
CA VAL A 151 5.32 -0.30 -8.14
C VAL A 151 5.62 -0.35 -9.64
N ARG A 152 4.65 -0.01 -10.50
CA ARG A 152 4.88 0.07 -11.95
C ARG A 152 6.11 0.94 -12.27
N ARG A 153 6.14 2.18 -11.76
CA ARG A 153 7.29 3.08 -12.00
C ARG A 153 8.61 2.47 -11.54
N ALA A 154 8.60 1.81 -10.36
CA ALA A 154 9.81 1.21 -9.80
C ALA A 154 10.33 0.04 -10.65
N VAL A 155 9.45 -0.84 -11.14
CA VAL A 155 9.86 -2.01 -11.94
C VAL A 155 10.15 -1.65 -13.40
N GLU A 156 9.45 -0.66 -13.97
CA GLU A 156 9.79 -0.11 -15.31
C GLU A 156 11.20 0.52 -15.30
N ALA A 157 11.58 1.22 -14.21
CA ALA A 157 12.93 1.75 -14.03
C ALA A 157 14.01 0.65 -13.95
N MET A 158 13.64 -0.58 -13.59
CA MET A 158 14.50 -1.76 -13.65
C MET A 158 14.56 -2.41 -15.04
N GLY A 159 13.85 -1.87 -16.05
CA GLY A 159 13.73 -2.44 -17.38
C GLY A 159 12.74 -3.61 -17.48
N CYS A 160 11.86 -3.82 -16.51
CA CYS A 160 10.85 -4.87 -16.57
C CYS A 160 9.71 -4.52 -17.53
N ARG A 161 9.16 -5.54 -18.20
CA ARG A 161 7.86 -5.45 -18.86
C ARG A 161 6.75 -5.53 -17.80
N VAL A 162 5.72 -4.71 -17.92
CA VAL A 162 4.62 -4.67 -16.96
C VAL A 162 3.31 -5.12 -17.62
N LEU A 163 2.56 -5.96 -16.91
CA LEU A 163 1.17 -6.31 -17.16
C LEU A 163 0.31 -5.80 -16.00
N LEU A 164 -0.83 -5.18 -16.30
CA LEU A 164 -1.71 -4.55 -15.32
C LEU A 164 -3.07 -5.25 -15.30
N ASN A 165 -3.57 -5.54 -14.08
CA ASN A 165 -4.92 -6.04 -13.88
C ASN A 165 -5.61 -5.21 -12.80
N ASP A 166 -6.67 -4.52 -13.17
CA ASP A 166 -7.56 -3.78 -12.24
C ASP A 166 -8.94 -3.61 -12.91
N PRO A 167 -9.80 -4.64 -12.85
CA PRO A 167 -11.10 -4.60 -13.51
C PRO A 167 -11.99 -3.42 -13.08
N PRO A 168 -12.12 -3.07 -11.77
CA PRO A 168 -12.89 -1.90 -11.37
C PRO A 168 -12.41 -0.59 -12.00
N LEU A 169 -11.10 -0.36 -12.05
CA LEU A 169 -10.53 0.84 -12.64
C LEU A 169 -10.70 0.85 -14.17
N GLU A 170 -10.54 -0.30 -14.82
CA GLU A 170 -10.76 -0.44 -16.26
C GLU A 170 -12.21 -0.10 -16.65
N GLU A 171 -13.19 -0.60 -15.87
CA GLU A 171 -14.62 -0.29 -16.06
C GLU A 171 -14.91 1.20 -15.84
N ALA A 172 -14.32 1.82 -14.81
CA ALA A 172 -14.45 3.24 -14.55
C ALA A 172 -13.92 4.10 -15.71
N ILE A 173 -12.74 3.79 -16.23
CA ILE A 173 -12.14 4.47 -17.38
C ILE A 173 -13.02 4.32 -18.63
N ARG A 174 -13.48 3.11 -18.93
CA ARG A 174 -14.37 2.84 -20.07
C ARG A 174 -15.68 3.63 -19.98
N THR A 175 -16.24 3.74 -18.78
CA THR A 175 -17.47 4.49 -18.52
C THR A 175 -17.26 5.99 -18.72
N GLN A 176 -16.13 6.52 -18.22
CA GLN A 176 -15.78 7.93 -18.40
C GLN A 176 -15.56 8.29 -19.88
N LEU A 177 -14.85 7.44 -20.63
CA LEU A 177 -14.63 7.64 -22.07
C LEU A 177 -15.96 7.63 -22.85
N ARG A 178 -16.91 6.73 -22.50
CA ARG A 178 -18.23 6.69 -23.13
C ARG A 178 -19.02 7.98 -22.85
N ARG A 179 -19.00 8.47 -21.60
CA ARG A 179 -19.67 9.73 -21.24
C ARG A 179 -19.08 10.92 -21.98
N SER A 180 -17.74 11.03 -22.06
CA SER A 180 -17.06 12.07 -22.82
C SER A 180 -17.38 12.02 -24.30
N SER A 181 -17.52 10.85 -24.90
CA SER A 181 -17.91 10.66 -26.30
C SER A 181 -19.38 11.03 -26.56
N ILE A 182 -20.27 10.86 -25.58
CA ILE A 182 -21.69 11.19 -25.68
C ILE A 182 -21.92 12.70 -25.47
N SER A 183 -21.13 13.38 -24.64
CA SER A 183 -21.26 14.82 -24.40
C SER A 183 -21.00 15.71 -25.63
N TYR A 184 -20.39 15.17 -26.68
CA TYR A 184 -20.26 15.85 -27.96
C TYR A 184 -21.51 15.78 -28.84
N LEU A 185 -22.55 15.02 -28.44
CA LEU A 185 -23.73 14.76 -29.26
C LEU A 185 -25.03 15.42 -28.78
N THR A 186 -25.14 15.89 -27.53
CA THR A 186 -26.35 16.63 -27.05
C THR A 186 -26.04 17.53 -25.86
N PRO A 187 -26.43 18.84 -25.91
CA PRO A 187 -26.24 19.77 -24.78
C PRO A 187 -27.37 19.76 -23.73
N GLU A 188 -28.36 18.89 -23.80
CA GLU A 188 -29.49 18.91 -22.89
C GLU A 188 -29.72 17.55 -22.22
N GLU A 189 -29.91 17.61 -20.88
CA GLU A 189 -30.21 16.50 -19.95
C GLU A 189 -29.01 15.74 -19.36
N SER A 190 -28.44 16.33 -18.30
CA SER A 190 -27.65 15.58 -17.33
C SER A 190 -28.59 15.07 -16.23
N PRO A 191 -28.84 13.75 -16.11
CA PRO A 191 -29.43 13.22 -14.88
C PRO A 191 -28.37 13.27 -13.79
N SER A 192 -28.68 13.91 -12.67
CA SER A 192 -27.96 13.82 -11.41
C SER A 192 -28.01 12.37 -10.92
N VAL A 193 -26.94 11.61 -11.15
CA VAL A 193 -26.73 10.33 -10.52
C VAL A 193 -25.77 10.53 -9.36
N GLU A 194 -26.32 10.65 -8.15
CA GLU A 194 -25.61 10.38 -6.91
C GLU A 194 -25.23 8.90 -6.87
N GLY A 195 -24.06 8.58 -7.36
CA GLY A 195 -23.43 7.27 -7.28
C GLY A 195 -21.93 7.50 -7.17
N VAL A 196 -21.39 7.08 -6.03
CA VAL A 196 -20.00 7.16 -5.60
C VAL A 196 -19.05 6.97 -6.78
N LEU A 197 -18.61 8.07 -7.37
CA LEU A 197 -17.39 8.09 -8.16
C LEU A 197 -16.23 7.92 -7.17
N PRO A 198 -15.21 7.10 -7.48
CA PRO A 198 -13.98 7.14 -6.73
C PRO A 198 -13.49 8.60 -6.67
N PRO A 199 -12.92 9.05 -5.54
CA PRO A 199 -12.45 10.42 -5.41
C PRO A 199 -11.57 10.79 -6.61
N GLU A 200 -11.72 12.00 -7.15
CA GLU A 200 -11.09 12.47 -8.40
C GLU A 200 -9.59 12.16 -8.52
N GLY A 201 -8.89 11.92 -7.41
CA GLY A 201 -7.48 11.52 -7.38
C GLY A 201 -7.18 10.07 -7.78
N GLU A 202 -8.17 9.17 -7.87
CA GLU A 202 -7.92 7.76 -8.24
C GLU A 202 -7.80 7.55 -9.76
N ILE A 203 -8.34 8.46 -10.56
CA ILE A 203 -8.22 8.43 -12.03
C ILE A 203 -6.96 9.18 -12.50
N GLU A 204 -6.37 10.05 -11.67
CA GLU A 204 -5.10 10.72 -11.96
C GLU A 204 -3.97 9.69 -12.13
N GLY A 205 -3.49 9.52 -13.35
CA GLY A 205 -2.34 8.68 -13.71
C GLY A 205 -2.66 7.39 -14.49
N ALA A 206 -3.93 7.02 -14.69
CA ALA A 206 -4.30 6.07 -15.72
C ALA A 206 -4.66 6.87 -16.98
N SER A 207 -3.75 6.88 -17.95
CA SER A 207 -4.00 7.47 -19.28
C SER A 207 -5.06 6.62 -20.00
N PRO A 208 -5.88 7.19 -20.92
CA PRO A 208 -6.75 6.43 -21.81
C PRO A 208 -6.00 5.36 -22.61
N SER A 209 -4.69 5.44 -22.73
CA SER A 209 -3.81 4.46 -23.38
C SER A 209 -3.33 3.34 -22.42
N THR A 210 -3.71 3.33 -21.14
CA THR A 210 -3.35 2.26 -20.21
C THR A 210 -4.10 0.99 -20.60
N THR A 211 -3.37 -0.06 -20.97
CA THR A 211 -3.93 -1.36 -21.34
C THR A 211 -3.93 -2.27 -20.13
N PHE A 212 -5.11 -2.79 -19.78
CA PHE A 212 -5.29 -3.82 -18.77
C PHE A 212 -5.39 -5.20 -19.43
N VAL A 213 -4.97 -6.22 -18.69
CA VAL A 213 -5.07 -7.63 -19.07
C VAL A 213 -5.90 -8.40 -18.04
N THR A 214 -6.38 -9.56 -18.42
CA THR A 214 -7.11 -10.45 -17.51
C THR A 214 -6.18 -11.03 -16.42
N LEU A 215 -6.76 -11.47 -15.31
CA LEU A 215 -6.01 -12.15 -14.26
C LEU A 215 -5.38 -13.45 -14.77
N GLN A 216 -6.03 -14.13 -15.73
CA GLN A 216 -5.47 -15.30 -16.38
C GLN A 216 -4.22 -14.97 -17.21
N GLU A 217 -4.22 -13.88 -17.98
CA GLU A 217 -3.03 -13.43 -18.71
C GLU A 217 -1.88 -13.04 -17.76
N ILE A 218 -2.19 -12.44 -16.60
CA ILE A 218 -1.20 -12.23 -15.53
C ILE A 218 -0.59 -13.58 -15.11
N ALA A 219 -1.40 -14.58 -14.82
CA ALA A 219 -0.94 -15.90 -14.38
C ALA A 219 -0.08 -16.62 -15.42
N GLU A 220 -0.45 -16.51 -16.69
CA GLU A 220 0.24 -17.21 -17.79
C GLU A 220 1.56 -16.54 -18.22
N GLN A 221 1.67 -15.22 -18.11
CA GLN A 221 2.75 -14.47 -18.76
C GLN A 221 3.75 -13.84 -17.79
N SER A 222 3.49 -13.81 -16.49
CA SER A 222 4.34 -13.12 -15.53
C SER A 222 5.45 -14.00 -14.96
N ASP A 223 6.63 -13.42 -14.78
CA ASP A 223 7.74 -13.99 -14.02
C ASP A 223 7.68 -13.59 -12.53
N VAL A 224 7.01 -12.47 -12.24
CA VAL A 224 6.70 -11.98 -10.89
C VAL A 224 5.24 -11.54 -10.89
N ILE A 225 4.48 -11.90 -9.87
CA ILE A 225 3.10 -11.44 -9.66
C ILE A 225 3.02 -10.75 -8.30
N THR A 226 2.56 -9.51 -8.28
CA THR A 226 2.46 -8.72 -7.05
C THR A 226 1.05 -8.15 -6.88
N PHE A 227 0.48 -8.33 -5.66
CA PHE A 227 -0.88 -7.95 -5.33
C PHE A 227 -0.92 -6.64 -4.55
N HIS A 228 -1.81 -5.72 -4.97
CA HIS A 228 -1.99 -4.38 -4.39
C HIS A 228 -3.47 -3.97 -4.33
N THR A 229 -4.36 -4.95 -4.16
CA THR A 229 -5.80 -4.73 -4.03
C THR A 229 -6.23 -4.54 -2.57
N PRO A 230 -7.33 -3.82 -2.29
CA PRO A 230 -7.99 -3.92 -1.01
C PRO A 230 -8.54 -5.35 -0.80
N LEU A 231 -8.86 -5.73 0.43
CA LEU A 231 -9.59 -6.97 0.71
C LEU A 231 -11.10 -6.67 0.71
N THR A 232 -11.83 -7.31 -0.20
CA THR A 232 -13.28 -7.19 -0.33
C THR A 232 -13.92 -8.57 -0.44
N THR A 233 -15.06 -8.76 0.23
CA THR A 233 -15.82 -10.03 0.22
C THR A 233 -17.07 -9.96 -0.66
N GLY A 234 -17.41 -8.78 -1.17
CA GLY A 234 -18.62 -8.53 -1.98
C GLY A 234 -18.35 -7.58 -3.13
N GLY A 235 -19.42 -7.21 -3.84
CA GLY A 235 -19.33 -6.39 -5.05
C GLY A 235 -19.11 -7.24 -6.31
N SER A 236 -18.89 -6.56 -7.46
CA SER A 236 -18.68 -7.23 -8.75
C SER A 236 -17.30 -7.87 -8.88
N HIS A 237 -16.32 -7.42 -8.10
CA HIS A 237 -14.94 -7.87 -8.14
C HIS A 237 -14.41 -8.14 -6.72
N PRO A 238 -14.88 -9.21 -6.04
CA PRO A 238 -14.36 -9.56 -4.72
C PRO A 238 -12.91 -9.97 -4.81
N THR A 239 -12.12 -9.64 -3.77
CA THR A 239 -10.67 -9.90 -3.75
C THR A 239 -10.25 -10.88 -2.66
N LEU A 240 -11.20 -11.34 -1.83
CA LEU A 240 -10.94 -12.44 -0.90
C LEU A 240 -10.57 -13.69 -1.70
N HIS A 241 -9.39 -14.25 -1.41
CA HIS A 241 -8.82 -15.40 -2.11
C HIS A 241 -8.80 -15.23 -3.64
N LEU A 242 -8.50 -14.00 -4.09
CA LEU A 242 -8.35 -13.70 -5.52
C LEU A 242 -7.30 -14.61 -6.18
N ALA A 243 -6.22 -14.91 -5.47
CA ALA A 243 -5.25 -15.94 -5.84
C ALA A 243 -5.57 -17.25 -5.10
N ASP A 244 -6.50 -17.99 -5.64
CA ASP A 244 -6.96 -19.31 -5.16
C ASP A 244 -6.27 -20.47 -5.89
N SER A 245 -6.73 -21.70 -5.62
CA SER A 245 -6.21 -22.91 -6.27
C SER A 245 -6.35 -22.90 -7.78
N ALA A 246 -7.43 -22.30 -8.33
CA ALA A 246 -7.65 -22.24 -9.77
C ALA A 246 -6.65 -21.24 -10.41
N PHE A 247 -6.42 -20.09 -9.76
CA PHE A 247 -5.40 -19.14 -10.18
C PHE A 247 -4.02 -19.81 -10.22
N PHE A 248 -3.61 -20.51 -9.16
CA PHE A 248 -2.29 -21.16 -9.12
C PHE A 248 -2.16 -22.29 -10.14
N ALA A 249 -3.22 -23.04 -10.43
CA ALA A 249 -3.23 -24.06 -11.49
C ALA A 249 -3.05 -23.47 -12.90
N SER A 250 -3.37 -22.21 -13.11
CA SER A 250 -3.22 -21.50 -14.41
C SER A 250 -1.81 -20.98 -14.66
N LEU A 251 -0.92 -20.99 -13.67
CA LEU A 251 0.46 -20.50 -13.80
C LEU A 251 1.25 -21.30 -14.85
N ARG A 252 2.11 -20.59 -15.61
CA ARG A 252 2.94 -21.20 -16.67
C ARG A 252 4.44 -20.96 -16.50
N ARG A 253 4.84 -20.08 -15.57
CA ARG A 253 6.22 -19.60 -15.48
C ARG A 253 6.89 -19.76 -14.12
N ARG A 254 6.27 -20.46 -13.15
CA ARG A 254 6.74 -20.52 -11.76
C ARG A 254 7.10 -19.14 -11.21
N PRO A 255 6.18 -18.19 -11.20
CA PRO A 255 6.48 -16.82 -10.85
C PRO A 255 6.87 -16.69 -9.36
N VAL A 256 7.61 -15.62 -9.06
CA VAL A 256 7.66 -15.08 -7.70
C VAL A 256 6.29 -14.53 -7.36
N ILE A 257 5.74 -14.91 -6.21
CA ILE A 257 4.47 -14.39 -5.70
C ILE A 257 4.76 -13.40 -4.56
N ILE A 258 4.28 -12.16 -4.71
CA ILE A 258 4.45 -11.10 -3.71
C ILE A 258 3.08 -10.67 -3.20
N ASN A 259 2.81 -10.88 -1.91
CA ASN A 259 1.65 -10.33 -1.23
C ASN A 259 2.06 -9.25 -0.22
N ALA A 260 1.91 -7.99 -0.64
CA ALA A 260 2.09 -6.80 0.19
C ALA A 260 0.80 -5.93 0.19
N ALA A 261 -0.36 -6.58 0.02
CA ALA A 261 -1.68 -5.95 -0.02
C ALA A 261 -2.46 -6.17 1.28
N ARG A 262 -3.16 -7.32 1.38
CA ARG A 262 -3.89 -7.80 2.56
C ARG A 262 -3.77 -9.31 2.63
N GLY A 263 -3.77 -9.88 3.83
CA GLY A 263 -3.60 -11.32 4.06
C GLY A 263 -4.54 -12.19 3.23
N GLY A 264 -5.82 -11.99 3.30
CA GLY A 264 -6.81 -12.81 2.60
C GLY A 264 -6.93 -12.58 1.09
N VAL A 265 -6.09 -11.77 0.44
CA VAL A 265 -6.08 -11.63 -1.03
C VAL A 265 -5.49 -12.87 -1.69
N VAL A 266 -4.49 -13.46 -1.07
CA VAL A 266 -3.88 -14.72 -1.49
C VAL A 266 -4.33 -15.80 -0.51
N ASP A 267 -4.91 -16.88 -1.01
CA ASP A 267 -5.20 -18.07 -0.21
C ASP A 267 -3.88 -18.77 0.17
N GLU A 268 -3.50 -18.68 1.44
CA GLU A 268 -2.23 -19.19 1.95
C GLU A 268 -2.11 -20.72 1.81
N GLN A 269 -3.22 -21.44 1.94
CA GLN A 269 -3.21 -22.90 1.79
C GLN A 269 -3.03 -23.31 0.33
N ALA A 270 -3.72 -22.63 -0.59
CA ALA A 270 -3.57 -22.83 -2.02
C ALA A 270 -2.15 -22.47 -2.49
N LEU A 271 -1.58 -21.37 -1.97
CA LEU A 271 -0.21 -20.95 -2.26
C LEU A 271 0.82 -22.02 -1.82
N LEU A 272 0.68 -22.55 -0.59
CA LEU A 272 1.56 -23.60 -0.07
C LEU A 272 1.47 -24.89 -0.90
N CYS A 273 0.26 -25.29 -1.33
CA CYS A 273 0.08 -26.43 -2.22
C CYS A 273 0.78 -26.19 -3.57
N ALA A 274 0.52 -25.05 -4.20
CA ALA A 274 1.13 -24.68 -5.48
C ALA A 274 2.67 -24.60 -5.41
N HIS A 275 3.22 -24.11 -4.30
CA HIS A 275 4.67 -24.09 -4.08
C HIS A 275 5.25 -25.50 -3.99
N ARG A 276 4.61 -26.41 -3.23
CA ARG A 276 5.00 -27.81 -3.11
C ARG A 276 4.94 -28.54 -4.45
N ASP A 277 3.93 -28.22 -5.27
CA ASP A 277 3.73 -28.81 -6.59
C ASP A 277 4.66 -28.17 -7.65
N GLY A 278 5.51 -27.24 -7.27
CA GLY A 278 6.49 -26.60 -8.15
C GLY A 278 5.89 -25.59 -9.13
N LEU A 279 4.64 -25.18 -8.95
CA LEU A 279 3.96 -24.17 -9.79
C LEU A 279 4.38 -22.74 -9.44
N VAL A 280 4.82 -22.50 -8.20
CA VAL A 280 5.24 -21.20 -7.68
C VAL A 280 6.73 -21.22 -7.36
N GLY A 281 7.42 -20.14 -7.68
CA GLY A 281 8.81 -19.88 -7.29
C GLY A 281 8.92 -19.33 -5.85
N PRO A 282 9.86 -18.40 -5.57
CA PRO A 282 9.97 -17.76 -4.26
C PRO A 282 8.68 -17.05 -3.85
N MET A 283 8.30 -17.21 -2.59
CA MET A 283 7.17 -16.52 -1.98
C MET A 283 7.66 -15.34 -1.13
N VAL A 284 7.07 -14.15 -1.33
CA VAL A 284 7.35 -12.90 -0.62
C VAL A 284 6.06 -12.46 0.06
N ILE A 285 6.00 -12.60 1.38
CA ILE A 285 4.78 -12.40 2.15
C ILE A 285 5.02 -11.32 3.20
N ASP A 286 4.33 -10.20 3.06
CA ASP A 286 4.31 -9.12 4.05
C ASP A 286 3.01 -9.12 4.86
N THR A 287 1.90 -9.51 4.21
CA THR A 287 0.56 -9.52 4.80
C THR A 287 0.03 -10.95 4.87
N TRP A 288 -0.53 -11.33 6.03
CA TRP A 288 -0.86 -12.71 6.37
C TRP A 288 -2.33 -12.87 6.74
N GLU A 289 -2.88 -14.04 6.52
CA GLU A 289 -4.17 -14.40 7.12
C GLU A 289 -4.01 -14.56 8.64
N GLY A 290 -4.96 -14.02 9.41
CA GLY A 290 -5.00 -14.20 10.85
C GLY A 290 -3.95 -13.42 11.65
N GLU A 291 -3.32 -12.36 11.10
CA GLU A 291 -2.43 -11.48 11.88
C GLU A 291 -3.00 -11.13 13.26
N PRO A 292 -2.19 -11.15 14.32
CA PRO A 292 -0.74 -11.42 14.36
C PRO A 292 -0.37 -12.92 14.47
N ASN A 293 -1.35 -13.84 14.48
CA ASN A 293 -1.16 -15.27 14.62
C ASN A 293 -0.99 -15.91 13.22
N ILE A 294 0.18 -15.69 12.63
CA ILE A 294 0.45 -16.05 11.25
C ILE A 294 0.69 -17.54 11.04
N ASN A 295 0.47 -18.02 9.82
CA ASN A 295 0.68 -19.41 9.42
C ASN A 295 2.17 -19.79 9.51
N SER A 296 2.53 -20.65 10.46
CA SER A 296 3.92 -21.07 10.71
C SER A 296 4.53 -21.90 9.57
N HIS A 297 3.71 -22.60 8.77
CA HIS A 297 4.19 -23.34 7.60
C HIS A 297 4.57 -22.36 6.49
N LEU A 298 3.70 -21.39 6.19
CA LEU A 298 3.99 -20.37 5.20
C LEU A 298 5.20 -19.52 5.62
N LEU A 299 5.31 -19.14 6.90
CA LEU A 299 6.47 -18.42 7.44
C LEU A 299 7.79 -19.16 7.17
N ARG A 300 7.79 -20.49 7.34
CA ARG A 300 8.98 -21.30 7.15
C ARG A 300 9.37 -21.38 5.67
N GLU A 301 8.41 -21.62 4.78
CA GLU A 301 8.62 -21.80 3.35
C GLU A 301 8.85 -20.48 2.58
N ALA A 302 8.31 -19.37 3.06
CA ALA A 302 8.46 -18.06 2.42
C ALA A 302 9.95 -17.66 2.32
N PHE A 303 10.38 -17.22 1.15
CA PHE A 303 11.73 -16.71 0.91
C PHE A 303 11.94 -15.37 1.63
N ILE A 304 10.97 -14.44 1.49
CA ILE A 304 10.87 -13.22 2.27
C ILE A 304 9.57 -13.26 3.07
N ALA A 305 9.67 -13.05 4.38
CA ALA A 305 8.57 -13.05 5.34
C ALA A 305 8.72 -11.86 6.26
N THR A 306 7.80 -10.91 6.21
CA THR A 306 7.89 -9.66 6.97
C THR A 306 6.59 -9.39 7.74
N PRO A 307 6.65 -8.67 8.89
CA PRO A 307 5.50 -8.51 9.77
C PRO A 307 4.63 -7.31 9.37
N HIS A 308 4.11 -7.30 8.14
CA HIS A 308 3.24 -6.26 7.58
C HIS A 308 3.87 -4.86 7.68
N ILE A 309 5.08 -4.72 7.10
CA ILE A 309 5.90 -3.51 7.18
C ILE A 309 6.33 -2.99 5.79
N ALA A 310 5.83 -3.53 4.70
CA ALA A 310 6.15 -3.05 3.36
C ALA A 310 5.95 -1.54 3.23
N GLY A 311 4.93 -1.00 3.88
CA GLY A 311 4.62 0.43 3.94
C GLY A 311 5.28 1.24 5.07
N TYR A 312 6.28 0.71 5.79
CA TYR A 312 6.81 1.31 7.04
C TYR A 312 8.10 2.12 6.86
N SER A 313 8.20 2.96 5.83
CA SER A 313 9.29 3.94 5.76
C SER A 313 9.04 5.16 6.65
N ALA A 314 10.08 5.85 7.00
CA ALA A 314 10.02 7.15 7.68
C ALA A 314 9.42 8.22 6.75
N ASP A 315 9.72 8.14 5.46
CA ASP A 315 9.18 9.02 4.42
C ASP A 315 7.67 8.85 4.27
N GLY A 316 7.17 7.61 4.20
CA GLY A 316 5.74 7.33 4.16
C GLY A 316 4.99 7.80 5.41
N LYS A 317 5.60 7.64 6.60
CA LYS A 317 5.05 8.17 7.86
C LYS A 317 5.00 9.70 7.86
N SER A 318 6.04 10.36 7.37
CA SER A 318 6.09 11.82 7.19
C SER A 318 5.02 12.29 6.20
N CYS A 319 4.86 11.58 5.08
CA CYS A 319 3.82 11.86 4.09
C CYS A 319 2.40 11.78 4.70
N ALA A 320 2.11 10.73 5.48
CA ALA A 320 0.82 10.60 6.18
C ALA A 320 0.57 11.76 7.16
N THR A 321 1.58 12.16 7.92
CA THR A 321 1.51 13.31 8.82
C THR A 321 1.20 14.60 8.07
N ARG A 322 1.89 14.85 6.95
CA ARG A 322 1.64 16.02 6.10
C ARG A 322 0.23 16.04 5.54
N MET A 323 -0.24 14.90 5.03
CA MET A 323 -1.59 14.78 4.47
C MET A 323 -2.66 15.03 5.54
N ALA A 324 -2.52 14.46 6.74
CA ALA A 324 -3.45 14.67 7.84
C ALA A 324 -3.50 16.14 8.30
N LEU A 325 -2.34 16.78 8.48
CA LEU A 325 -2.26 18.20 8.83
C LEU A 325 -2.87 19.10 7.75
N ARG A 326 -2.54 18.87 6.47
CA ARG A 326 -3.15 19.62 5.36
C ARG A 326 -4.66 19.46 5.30
N ALA A 327 -5.17 18.28 5.60
CA ALA A 327 -6.61 18.03 5.59
C ALA A 327 -7.31 18.82 6.71
N VAL A 328 -6.74 18.85 7.91
CA VAL A 328 -7.24 19.70 9.01
C VAL A 328 -7.18 21.18 8.62
N CYS A 329 -6.04 21.66 8.14
CA CYS A 329 -5.86 23.03 7.70
C CYS A 329 -6.88 23.42 6.63
N ARG A 330 -7.08 22.58 5.61
CA ARG A 330 -8.07 22.81 4.54
C ARG A 330 -9.49 22.89 5.09
N HIS A 331 -9.87 21.96 5.96
CA HIS A 331 -11.23 21.90 6.53
C HIS A 331 -11.56 23.15 7.34
N PHE A 332 -10.59 23.70 8.08
CA PHE A 332 -10.78 24.86 8.94
C PHE A 332 -10.34 26.20 8.30
N GLY A 333 -9.92 26.18 7.03
CA GLY A 333 -9.49 27.39 6.32
C GLY A 333 -8.18 28.00 6.87
N ILE A 334 -7.28 27.18 7.39
CA ILE A 334 -5.97 27.62 7.91
C ILE A 334 -4.96 27.58 6.75
N PRO A 335 -4.36 28.69 6.35
CA PRO A 335 -3.35 28.70 5.31
C PRO A 335 -2.04 28.06 5.79
N ILE A 336 -1.30 27.47 4.85
CA ILE A 336 0.09 27.04 5.04
C ILE A 336 0.95 28.00 4.23
N ASP A 337 1.34 29.11 4.85
CA ASP A 337 1.99 30.21 4.15
C ASP A 337 3.47 29.94 3.81
N ASP A 338 4.13 29.05 4.55
CA ASP A 338 5.52 28.63 4.30
C ASP A 338 5.59 27.11 4.09
N GLU A 339 5.53 26.71 2.84
CA GLU A 339 5.60 25.30 2.43
C GLU A 339 6.96 24.67 2.77
N ALA A 340 8.06 25.42 2.64
CA ALA A 340 9.40 24.91 2.93
C ALA A 340 9.56 24.63 4.42
N GLN A 341 9.07 25.54 5.28
CA GLN A 341 9.06 25.32 6.73
C GLN A 341 8.16 24.15 7.12
N PHE A 342 6.99 24.01 6.52
CA PHE A 342 6.09 22.88 6.76
C PHE A 342 6.77 21.53 6.44
N LEU A 343 7.44 21.44 5.29
CA LEU A 343 8.19 20.26 4.89
C LEU A 343 9.34 19.97 5.85
N ALA A 344 10.09 20.97 6.28
CA ALA A 344 11.18 20.83 7.24
C ALA A 344 10.69 20.34 8.62
N LEU A 345 9.59 20.90 9.13
CA LEU A 345 9.03 20.53 10.44
C LEU A 345 8.43 19.11 10.47
N THR A 346 8.12 18.55 9.32
CA THR A 346 7.59 17.18 9.16
C THR A 346 8.60 16.21 8.57
N ALA A 347 9.84 16.63 8.34
CA ALA A 347 10.87 15.79 7.73
C ALA A 347 11.22 14.58 8.63
N PRO A 348 11.44 13.40 8.03
CA PRO A 348 11.99 12.27 8.77
C PRO A 348 13.46 12.53 9.12
N PRO A 349 14.03 11.80 10.11
CA PRO A 349 15.44 11.88 10.41
C PRO A 349 16.31 11.54 9.19
N SER A 350 17.43 12.22 9.03
CA SER A 350 18.43 11.89 8.03
C SER A 350 19.04 10.52 8.29
N LEU A 351 19.57 9.90 7.23
CA LEU A 351 20.40 8.69 7.38
C LEU A 351 21.68 9.01 8.15
N PRO A 352 22.25 8.02 8.87
CA PRO A 352 23.57 8.16 9.45
C PRO A 352 24.60 8.55 8.39
N PRO A 353 25.60 9.42 8.71
CA PRO A 353 26.58 9.93 7.72
C PRO A 353 27.39 8.85 7.02
N GLU A 354 27.57 7.68 7.64
CA GLU A 354 28.26 6.52 7.08
C GLU A 354 27.46 5.78 5.98
N VAL A 355 26.15 6.02 5.89
CA VAL A 355 25.28 5.43 4.88
C VAL A 355 25.28 6.30 3.64
N GLN A 356 26.16 5.97 2.69
CA GLN A 356 26.35 6.71 1.45
C GLN A 356 26.01 5.85 0.23
N PRO A 357 25.54 6.45 -0.88
CA PRO A 357 25.31 5.70 -2.10
C PRO A 357 26.63 5.19 -2.70
N SER A 358 26.60 3.95 -3.18
CA SER A 358 27.74 3.30 -3.86
C SER A 358 27.84 3.65 -5.34
N GLY A 359 26.78 4.21 -5.91
CA GLY A 359 26.59 4.46 -7.34
C GLY A 359 26.14 3.23 -8.13
N ARG A 360 25.95 2.08 -7.47
CA ARG A 360 25.36 0.87 -8.07
C ARG A 360 23.94 0.71 -7.54
N TRP A 361 22.97 0.98 -8.38
CA TRP A 361 21.57 1.11 -7.96
C TRP A 361 21.00 -0.09 -7.17
N ALA A 362 21.42 -1.32 -7.48
CA ALA A 362 20.93 -2.50 -6.77
C ALA A 362 21.51 -2.59 -5.34
N ASP A 363 22.80 -2.27 -5.18
CA ASP A 363 23.45 -2.22 -3.86
C ASP A 363 22.88 -1.06 -3.04
N ASP A 364 22.68 0.10 -3.67
CA ASP A 364 22.11 1.28 -3.04
C ASP A 364 20.66 1.02 -2.58
N ALA A 365 19.89 0.33 -3.39
CA ALA A 365 18.54 -0.09 -3.02
C ALA A 365 18.56 -0.97 -1.77
N LEU A 366 19.45 -1.96 -1.70
CA LEU A 366 19.57 -2.88 -0.57
C LEU A 366 20.27 -2.25 0.66
N THR A 367 21.12 -1.26 0.47
CA THR A 367 21.70 -0.46 1.55
C THR A 367 20.61 0.33 2.28
N LEU A 368 19.66 0.91 1.53
CA LEU A 368 18.51 1.60 2.13
C LEU A 368 17.54 0.64 2.80
N TYR A 369 17.31 -0.53 2.19
CA TYR A 369 16.39 -1.52 2.74
C TYR A 369 16.66 -2.94 2.22
N ASP A 370 17.06 -3.84 3.11
CA ASP A 370 17.17 -5.27 2.82
C ASP A 370 16.04 -6.07 3.52
N PRO A 371 15.04 -6.60 2.79
CA PRO A 371 13.91 -7.32 3.38
C PRO A 371 14.30 -8.64 4.05
N LEU A 372 15.48 -9.20 3.74
CA LEU A 372 15.97 -10.42 4.39
C LEU A 372 16.33 -10.18 5.85
N LEU A 373 16.70 -8.96 6.25
CA LEU A 373 16.96 -8.63 7.65
C LEU A 373 15.69 -8.73 8.50
N ASP A 374 14.56 -8.24 7.98
CA ASP A 374 13.26 -8.36 8.65
C ASP A 374 12.76 -9.80 8.63
N THR A 375 13.01 -10.52 7.54
CA THR A 375 12.71 -11.96 7.42
C THR A 375 13.42 -12.75 8.50
N ALA A 376 14.71 -12.52 8.71
CA ALA A 376 15.49 -13.19 9.75
C ALA A 376 14.92 -12.91 11.15
N ARG A 377 14.53 -11.66 11.43
CA ARG A 377 13.92 -11.27 12.71
C ARG A 377 12.57 -11.97 12.93
N LEU A 378 11.69 -11.97 11.93
CA LEU A 378 10.38 -12.57 12.04
C LEU A 378 10.47 -14.08 12.21
N LYS A 379 11.31 -14.77 11.42
CA LYS A 379 11.52 -16.21 11.53
C LYS A 379 12.13 -16.61 12.88
N ALA A 380 13.01 -15.78 13.45
CA ALA A 380 13.61 -16.03 14.77
C ALA A 380 12.60 -15.84 15.92
N SER A 381 11.64 -14.94 15.79
CA SER A 381 10.69 -14.60 16.87
C SER A 381 9.28 -14.27 16.33
N PRO A 382 8.54 -15.24 15.78
CA PRO A 382 7.21 -14.98 15.21
C PRO A 382 6.20 -14.41 16.22
N ALA A 383 6.31 -14.81 17.49
CA ALA A 383 5.44 -14.31 18.57
C ALA A 383 5.57 -12.81 18.84
N THR A 384 6.64 -12.17 18.34
CA THR A 384 6.87 -10.73 18.49
C THR A 384 6.39 -9.91 17.29
N PHE A 385 5.53 -10.46 16.43
CA PHE A 385 5.02 -9.82 15.21
C PHE A 385 4.58 -8.35 15.44
N GLU A 386 3.67 -8.11 16.38
CA GLU A 386 3.20 -6.76 16.70
C GLU A 386 4.29 -5.86 17.31
N GLN A 387 5.19 -6.43 18.11
CA GLN A 387 6.31 -5.69 18.67
C GLN A 387 7.27 -5.22 17.58
N GLN A 388 7.61 -6.10 16.63
CA GLN A 388 8.49 -5.76 15.50
C GLN A 388 7.91 -4.63 14.64
N ARG A 389 6.58 -4.60 14.45
CA ARG A 389 5.88 -3.49 13.78
C ARG A 389 5.92 -2.21 14.63
N GLY A 390 5.63 -2.33 15.92
CA GLY A 390 5.51 -1.19 16.84
C GLY A 390 6.83 -0.45 17.06
N THR A 391 7.95 -1.16 17.01
CA THR A 391 9.31 -0.63 17.21
C THR A 391 10.15 -0.69 15.93
N TYR A 392 9.51 -0.60 14.76
CA TYR A 392 10.19 -0.74 13.47
C TYR A 392 11.29 0.31 13.31
N PRO A 393 12.51 -0.10 12.93
CA PRO A 393 13.66 0.80 12.81
C PRO A 393 13.49 1.84 11.70
N LEU A 394 14.37 2.84 11.70
CA LEU A 394 14.41 3.85 10.64
C LEU A 394 14.68 3.18 9.28
N ARG A 395 13.77 3.39 8.34
CA ARG A 395 13.89 3.00 6.94
C ARG A 395 13.60 4.21 6.08
N ARG A 396 14.51 4.55 5.18
CA ARG A 396 14.35 5.65 4.23
C ARG A 396 14.11 5.10 2.82
N GLU A 397 13.40 5.87 2.01
CA GLU A 397 13.12 5.51 0.60
C GLU A 397 14.24 5.98 -0.32
N THR A 398 14.95 7.05 0.07
CA THR A 398 16.08 7.67 -0.65
C THR A 398 17.23 7.98 0.29
N PHE A 399 18.38 8.33 -0.26
CA PHE A 399 19.54 8.81 0.51
C PHE A 399 19.42 10.29 0.92
N GLU A 400 18.48 11.02 0.33
CA GLU A 400 18.23 12.44 0.58
C GLU A 400 17.39 12.69 1.83
#